data_e3e07c0d6b5af46383f7bc42aefac530
#
_entry.id   e3e07c0d6b5af46383f7bc42aefac530
#
_cell.length_a   1.000
_cell.length_b   1.000
_cell.length_c   1.000
_cell.angle_alpha   90.00
_cell.angle_beta   90.00
_cell.angle_gamma   90.00
#
_symmetry.space_group_name_H-M   'P 1'
#
loop_
_entity.id
_entity.type
_entity.pdbx_description
1 polymer ?
#
loop_
_entity_poly.entity_id
_entity_poly.type
_entity_poly.pdbx_seq_one_letter_code
_entity_poly.pdbx_strand_id
1 'polypeptide(L)'
;MVAITKEIYEEIKKDIPKIETALSSRNGSKALWRQLRSKYSILLPGITAHVRESGKIGTVGVEFDYRPELEQLKEAILAYLIVHPVEQQSNEEIENKASELLNQNLHQSIDKIINEKIEESKIYIRANDSDKKQIALEKIWDTFERLKTIYGEDKKNSAIQLINAVSKNSKRTKYLLDNEFKELTDIGNNYQIRHFENGTEPIQSDAFREYLYFRILSLVSYCISEIN
;
A
#
# COMPACT_ATOMS: atom_id res chain seq x y z
N MET A 1 -2.52 -21.80 9.64
CA MET A 1 -1.94 -20.95 10.69
C MET A 1 -2.73 -19.65 10.64
N VAL A 2 -3.35 -19.23 11.74
CA VAL A 2 -4.14 -17.97 11.73
C VAL A 2 -3.15 -16.84 11.96
N ALA A 3 -3.00 -15.93 11.00
CA ALA A 3 -2.16 -14.74 11.13
C ALA A 3 -2.79 -13.77 12.15
N ILE A 4 -1.96 -12.99 12.82
CA ILE A 4 -2.40 -11.95 13.77
C ILE A 4 -2.80 -10.73 12.96
N THR A 5 -4.01 -10.19 13.21
CA THR A 5 -4.43 -8.95 12.54
C THR A 5 -3.62 -7.75 13.05
N LYS A 6 -3.53 -6.71 12.24
CA LYS A 6 -2.81 -5.47 12.58
C LYS A 6 -3.35 -4.83 13.86
N GLU A 7 -4.66 -4.82 14.05
CA GLU A 7 -5.30 -4.25 15.25
C GLU A 7 -4.83 -4.95 16.52
N ILE A 8 -4.76 -6.29 16.50
CA ILE A 8 -4.26 -7.09 17.63
C ILE A 8 -2.78 -6.77 17.90
N TYR A 9 -1.98 -6.65 16.85
CA TYR A 9 -0.56 -6.32 16.98
C TYR A 9 -0.33 -4.92 17.57
N GLU A 10 -1.08 -3.91 17.13
CA GLU A 10 -1.00 -2.56 17.69
C GLU A 10 -1.47 -2.50 19.15
N GLU A 11 -2.46 -3.32 19.54
CA GLU A 11 -2.86 -3.44 20.94
C GLU A 11 -1.77 -4.10 21.80
N ILE A 12 -1.07 -5.10 21.28
CA ILE A 12 0.08 -5.72 21.95
C ILE A 12 1.19 -4.68 22.16
N LYS A 13 1.54 -3.90 21.14
CA LYS A 13 2.55 -2.83 21.22
C LYS A 13 2.24 -1.80 22.32
N LYS A 14 0.97 -1.48 22.53
CA LYS A 14 0.54 -0.56 23.59
C LYS A 14 0.63 -1.16 24.99
N ASP A 15 0.45 -2.48 25.11
CA ASP A 15 0.36 -3.14 26.40
C ASP A 15 1.71 -3.65 26.92
N ILE A 16 2.67 -4.03 26.06
CA ILE A 16 4.00 -4.46 26.48
C ILE A 16 4.70 -3.42 27.37
N PRO A 17 4.76 -2.13 27.04
CA PRO A 17 5.36 -1.12 27.91
C PRO A 17 4.64 -0.97 29.27
N LYS A 18 3.31 -1.17 29.32
CA LYS A 18 2.55 -1.15 30.58
C LYS A 18 2.95 -2.32 31.49
N ILE A 19 3.13 -3.51 30.89
CA ILE A 19 3.62 -4.68 31.64
C ILE A 19 5.03 -4.40 32.18
N GLU A 20 5.94 -3.90 31.35
CA GLU A 20 7.31 -3.58 31.76
C GLU A 20 7.37 -2.54 32.87
N THR A 21 6.51 -1.54 32.84
CA THR A 21 6.37 -0.57 33.94
C THR A 21 5.87 -1.23 35.19
N ALA A 22 4.87 -2.13 35.09
CA ALA A 22 4.33 -2.84 36.25
C ALA A 22 5.33 -3.87 36.81
N LEU A 23 6.20 -4.45 36.02
CA LEU A 23 7.28 -5.34 36.51
C LEU A 23 8.32 -4.57 37.34
N SER A 24 8.53 -3.29 37.03
CA SER A 24 9.43 -2.41 37.79
C SER A 24 8.82 -1.85 39.10
N SER A 25 7.49 -1.98 39.28
CA SER A 25 6.76 -1.42 40.41
C SER A 25 5.91 -2.50 41.08
N ARG A 26 5.84 -2.46 42.43
CA ARG A 26 4.94 -3.35 43.17
C ARG A 26 3.48 -2.96 43.05
N ASN A 27 3.20 -1.68 42.88
CA ASN A 27 1.86 -1.14 42.90
C ASN A 27 1.14 -1.34 41.55
N GLY A 28 -0.11 -1.74 41.57
CA GLY A 28 -0.98 -1.84 40.41
C GLY A 28 -0.89 -3.14 39.60
N SER A 29 0.01 -4.08 39.92
CA SER A 29 0.18 -5.33 39.19
C SER A 29 -1.11 -6.18 39.14
N LYS A 30 -1.90 -6.20 40.21
CA LYS A 30 -3.18 -6.93 40.26
C LYS A 30 -4.24 -6.39 39.31
N ALA A 31 -4.40 -5.07 39.25
CA ALA A 31 -5.38 -4.43 38.37
C ALA A 31 -5.02 -4.65 36.89
N LEU A 32 -3.75 -4.45 36.55
CA LEU A 32 -3.24 -4.66 35.18
C LEU A 32 -3.37 -6.13 34.76
N TRP A 33 -2.99 -7.09 35.68
CA TRP A 33 -3.15 -8.51 35.41
C TRP A 33 -4.60 -8.89 35.05
N ARG A 34 -5.56 -8.46 35.84
CA ARG A 34 -6.99 -8.74 35.63
C ARG A 34 -7.45 -8.18 34.25
N GLN A 35 -7.05 -6.96 33.93
CA GLN A 35 -7.39 -6.31 32.70
C GLN A 35 -6.80 -7.08 31.50
N LEU A 36 -5.49 -7.36 31.53
CA LEU A 36 -4.80 -8.01 30.41
C LEU A 36 -5.21 -9.47 30.27
N ARG A 37 -5.42 -10.20 31.35
CA ARG A 37 -5.94 -11.57 31.32
C ARG A 37 -7.29 -11.63 30.59
N SER A 38 -8.22 -10.75 30.94
CA SER A 38 -9.53 -10.68 30.29
C SER A 38 -9.40 -10.31 28.82
N LYS A 39 -8.57 -9.31 28.49
CA LYS A 39 -8.34 -8.86 27.13
C LYS A 39 -7.75 -9.97 26.26
N TYR A 40 -6.65 -10.58 26.69
CA TYR A 40 -5.95 -11.59 25.88
C TYR A 40 -6.60 -12.95 25.86
N SER A 41 -7.49 -13.26 26.80
CA SER A 41 -8.35 -14.47 26.68
C SER A 41 -9.30 -14.39 25.48
N ILE A 42 -9.64 -13.17 25.04
CA ILE A 42 -10.51 -12.91 23.87
C ILE A 42 -9.66 -12.75 22.60
N LEU A 43 -8.62 -11.89 22.66
CA LEU A 43 -7.83 -11.54 21.48
C LEU A 43 -6.92 -12.68 21.00
N LEU A 44 -6.36 -13.45 21.94
CA LEU A 44 -5.44 -14.55 21.67
C LEU A 44 -5.91 -15.81 22.42
N PRO A 45 -6.96 -16.51 21.94
CA PRO A 45 -7.52 -17.66 22.63
C PRO A 45 -6.45 -18.71 22.98
N GLY A 46 -6.42 -19.13 24.25
CA GLY A 46 -5.46 -20.11 24.76
C GLY A 46 -4.17 -19.54 25.34
N ILE A 47 -3.81 -18.26 25.09
CA ILE A 47 -2.54 -17.70 25.57
C ILE A 47 -2.49 -17.61 27.10
N THR A 48 -3.62 -17.32 27.74
CA THR A 48 -3.71 -17.24 29.22
C THR A 48 -3.65 -18.62 29.88
N ALA A 49 -3.86 -19.70 29.16
CA ALA A 49 -3.72 -21.07 29.68
C ALA A 49 -2.26 -21.42 30.02
N HIS A 50 -1.30 -20.72 29.44
CA HIS A 50 0.13 -20.88 29.69
C HIS A 50 0.61 -20.11 30.95
N VAL A 51 -0.25 -19.24 31.50
CA VAL A 51 0.08 -18.46 32.69
C VAL A 51 -0.41 -19.21 33.96
N ARG A 52 0.54 -19.66 34.78
CA ARG A 52 0.22 -20.29 36.04
C ARG A 52 -0.03 -19.23 37.10
N GLU A 53 -1.25 -19.18 37.60
CA GLU A 53 -1.51 -18.35 38.79
C GLU A 53 -0.82 -18.97 40.01
N SER A 54 0.04 -18.19 40.65
CA SER A 54 0.61 -18.61 41.92
C SER A 54 -0.53 -18.65 42.97
N GLY A 55 -0.73 -19.80 43.61
CA GLY A 55 -1.75 -19.97 44.63
C GLY A 55 -1.49 -19.03 45.83
N LYS A 56 -1.98 -17.80 45.72
CA LYS A 56 -1.77 -16.74 46.72
C LYS A 56 -2.81 -16.90 47.81
N ILE A 57 -2.37 -17.37 48.96
CA ILE A 57 -3.21 -17.35 50.19
C ILE A 57 -3.15 -15.93 50.75
N GLY A 58 -4.30 -15.21 50.68
CA GLY A 58 -4.39 -13.86 51.22
C GLY A 58 -4.29 -13.83 52.73
N THR A 59 -3.33 -13.08 53.26
CA THR A 59 -3.35 -12.56 54.63
C THR A 59 -3.95 -11.15 54.61
N VAL A 60 -4.77 -10.83 55.58
CA VAL A 60 -5.39 -9.50 55.71
C VAL A 60 -4.30 -8.41 55.69
N GLY A 61 -4.38 -7.46 54.73
CA GLY A 61 -3.44 -6.34 54.61
C GLY A 61 -2.26 -6.54 53.65
N VAL A 62 -2.11 -7.69 52.98
CA VAL A 62 -1.06 -7.90 52.00
C VAL A 62 -1.60 -7.67 50.56
N GLU A 63 -1.03 -6.73 49.87
CA GLU A 63 -1.31 -6.55 48.44
C GLU A 63 -0.64 -7.69 47.66
N PHE A 64 -1.42 -8.44 46.88
CA PHE A 64 -0.89 -9.55 46.09
C PHE A 64 -0.04 -9.04 44.93
N ASP A 65 1.17 -9.56 44.84
CA ASP A 65 2.10 -9.28 43.74
C ASP A 65 1.78 -10.19 42.54
N TYR A 66 1.32 -9.61 41.46
CA TYR A 66 1.01 -10.32 40.18
C TYR A 66 2.07 -10.10 39.10
N ARG A 67 3.28 -9.61 39.46
CA ARG A 67 4.38 -9.47 38.51
C ARG A 67 4.79 -10.78 37.84
N PRO A 68 4.88 -11.94 38.56
CA PRO A 68 5.18 -13.21 37.94
C PRO A 68 4.17 -13.61 36.86
N GLU A 69 2.88 -13.36 37.07
CA GLU A 69 1.84 -13.65 36.09
C GLU A 69 1.92 -12.71 34.87
N LEU A 70 2.24 -11.43 35.08
CA LEU A 70 2.46 -10.46 34.02
C LEU A 70 3.69 -10.81 33.18
N GLU A 71 4.77 -11.29 33.80
CA GLU A 71 5.97 -11.72 33.10
C GLU A 71 5.70 -12.94 32.23
N GLN A 72 5.03 -13.97 32.77
CA GLN A 72 4.62 -15.15 32.02
C GLN A 72 3.69 -14.77 30.85
N LEU A 73 2.75 -13.84 31.05
CA LEU A 73 1.88 -13.36 29.99
C LEU A 73 2.68 -12.66 28.88
N LYS A 74 3.63 -11.79 29.25
CA LYS A 74 4.53 -11.14 28.29
C LYS A 74 5.30 -12.14 27.45
N GLU A 75 5.92 -13.13 28.11
CA GLU A 75 6.66 -14.19 27.43
C GLU A 75 5.76 -15.01 26.48
N ALA A 76 4.55 -15.36 26.94
CA ALA A 76 3.58 -16.09 26.12
C ALA A 76 3.14 -15.26 24.88
N ILE A 77 2.91 -13.96 25.05
CA ILE A 77 2.59 -13.06 23.94
C ILE A 77 3.75 -13.00 22.93
N LEU A 78 4.99 -12.81 23.40
CA LEU A 78 6.16 -12.75 22.55
C LEU A 78 6.39 -14.06 21.80
N ALA A 79 6.26 -15.21 22.48
CA ALA A 79 6.33 -16.52 21.86
C ALA A 79 5.22 -16.72 20.81
N TYR A 80 4.01 -16.25 21.10
CA TYR A 80 2.89 -16.30 20.14
C TYR A 80 3.18 -15.48 18.89
N LEU A 81 3.77 -14.30 19.02
CA LEU A 81 4.17 -13.45 17.87
C LEU A 81 5.24 -14.11 16.98
N ILE A 82 6.13 -14.92 17.58
CA ILE A 82 7.15 -15.65 16.81
C ILE A 82 6.51 -16.75 15.95
N VAL A 83 5.53 -17.46 16.50
CA VAL A 83 4.86 -18.59 15.83
C VAL A 83 3.78 -18.14 14.85
N HIS A 84 3.15 -17.00 15.13
CA HIS A 84 2.09 -16.40 14.32
C HIS A 84 2.57 -15.06 13.80
N PRO A 85 3.27 -15.05 12.66
CA PRO A 85 3.73 -13.77 12.10
C PRO A 85 2.52 -12.88 11.86
N VAL A 86 2.66 -11.63 12.22
CA VAL A 86 1.69 -10.58 11.85
C VAL A 86 1.56 -10.65 10.33
N GLU A 87 0.34 -10.58 9.82
CA GLU A 87 0.13 -10.40 8.38
C GLU A 87 1.03 -9.27 7.93
N GLN A 88 2.11 -9.65 7.24
CA GLN A 88 3.19 -8.72 6.98
C GLN A 88 2.67 -7.61 6.09
N GLN A 89 2.80 -6.41 6.60
CA GLN A 89 2.83 -5.16 5.86
C GLN A 89 3.99 -5.08 4.82
N SER A 90 4.44 -6.21 4.26
CA SER A 90 5.42 -6.17 3.17
C SER A 90 4.87 -5.47 1.93
N ASN A 91 3.56 -5.25 1.89
CA ASN A 91 2.90 -4.45 0.86
C ASN A 91 2.50 -3.04 1.32
N GLU A 92 2.34 -2.76 2.62
CA GLU A 92 1.78 -1.47 3.07
C GLU A 92 2.74 -0.28 2.88
N GLU A 93 4.06 -0.43 2.99
CA GLU A 93 4.97 0.69 2.66
C GLU A 93 5.12 0.90 1.16
N ILE A 94 5.06 -0.16 0.38
CA ILE A 94 5.03 -0.08 -1.09
C ILE A 94 3.61 0.27 -1.56
N GLU A 95 2.57 -0.30 -0.95
CA GLU A 95 1.18 0.10 -1.16
C GLU A 95 0.92 1.54 -0.71
N ASN A 96 1.52 2.04 0.35
CA ASN A 96 1.36 3.43 0.77
C ASN A 96 1.96 4.42 -0.24
N LYS A 97 3.14 4.17 -0.81
CA LYS A 97 3.69 5.05 -1.85
C LYS A 97 2.92 4.95 -3.17
N ALA A 98 2.57 3.75 -3.60
CA ALA A 98 1.72 3.57 -4.77
C ALA A 98 0.29 4.06 -4.51
N SER A 99 -0.24 3.84 -3.31
CA SER A 99 -1.55 4.34 -2.86
C SER A 99 -1.54 5.86 -2.69
N GLU A 100 -0.46 6.46 -2.22
CA GLU A 100 -0.30 7.92 -2.18
C GLU A 100 -0.31 8.52 -3.58
N LEU A 101 0.41 7.92 -4.53
CA LEU A 101 0.36 8.33 -5.94
C LEU A 101 -1.05 8.18 -6.53
N LEU A 102 -1.76 7.11 -6.17
CA LEU A 102 -3.14 6.88 -6.62
C LEU A 102 -4.15 7.79 -5.91
N ASN A 103 -3.87 8.21 -4.67
CA ASN A 103 -4.75 9.08 -3.89
C ASN A 103 -4.43 10.57 -4.06
N GLN A 104 -3.28 10.92 -4.65
CA GLN A 104 -3.02 12.30 -5.00
C GLN A 104 -4.13 12.80 -5.94
N ASN A 105 -4.71 13.96 -5.58
CA ASN A 105 -5.51 14.71 -6.52
C ASN A 105 -4.58 15.19 -7.64
N LEU A 106 -4.49 14.39 -8.68
CA LEU A 106 -3.77 14.78 -9.88
C LEU A 106 -4.40 16.08 -10.40
N HIS A 107 -3.57 17.00 -10.88
CA HIS A 107 -4.07 18.18 -11.56
C HIS A 107 -5.06 17.73 -12.64
N GLN A 108 -6.25 18.32 -12.63
CA GLN A 108 -7.27 17.97 -13.60
C GLN A 108 -6.89 18.57 -14.95
N SER A 109 -6.88 17.73 -15.97
CA SER A 109 -6.77 18.20 -17.35
C SER A 109 -8.02 19.02 -17.73
N ILE A 110 -7.86 19.98 -18.62
CA ILE A 110 -8.96 20.67 -19.29
C ILE A 110 -9.85 19.65 -20.05
N ASP A 111 -9.28 18.56 -20.52
CA ASP A 111 -10.02 17.48 -21.17
C ASP A 111 -10.66 16.54 -20.13
N LYS A 112 -12.00 16.67 -20.01
CA LYS A 112 -12.80 15.87 -19.09
C LYS A 112 -12.66 14.36 -19.28
N ILE A 113 -12.51 13.90 -20.52
CA ILE A 113 -12.37 12.46 -20.84
C ILE A 113 -11.04 11.91 -20.32
N ILE A 114 -9.97 12.71 -20.35
CA ILE A 114 -8.68 12.33 -19.74
C ILE A 114 -8.88 12.08 -18.25
N ASN A 115 -9.56 12.99 -17.54
CA ASN A 115 -9.79 12.87 -16.10
C ASN A 115 -10.63 11.63 -15.76
N GLU A 116 -11.71 11.38 -16.50
CA GLU A 116 -12.58 10.21 -16.33
C GLU A 116 -11.79 8.89 -16.50
N LYS A 117 -10.98 8.79 -17.55
CA LYS A 117 -10.16 7.60 -17.81
C LYS A 117 -9.09 7.37 -16.74
N ILE A 118 -8.47 8.42 -16.23
CA ILE A 118 -7.51 8.33 -15.12
C ILE A 118 -8.21 7.76 -13.88
N GLU A 119 -9.34 8.31 -13.47
CA GLU A 119 -10.05 7.85 -12.28
C GLU A 119 -10.56 6.41 -12.43
N GLU A 120 -11.10 6.04 -13.60
CA GLU A 120 -11.44 4.65 -13.87
C GLU A 120 -10.22 3.72 -13.76
N SER A 121 -9.09 4.09 -14.33
CA SER A 121 -7.87 3.28 -14.30
C SER A 121 -7.39 3.04 -12.86
N LYS A 122 -7.48 4.07 -12.00
CA LYS A 122 -7.11 3.97 -10.57
C LYS A 122 -7.99 2.99 -9.80
N ILE A 123 -9.27 2.86 -10.16
CA ILE A 123 -10.17 1.89 -9.55
C ILE A 123 -9.74 0.47 -9.90
N TYR A 124 -9.45 0.23 -11.17
CA TYR A 124 -9.11 -1.11 -11.67
C TYR A 124 -7.74 -1.60 -11.21
N ILE A 125 -6.72 -0.72 -11.15
CA ILE A 125 -5.35 -1.14 -10.76
C ILE A 125 -5.27 -1.59 -9.30
N ARG A 126 -6.18 -1.12 -8.43
CA ARG A 126 -6.25 -1.52 -7.02
C ARG A 126 -6.80 -2.93 -6.82
N ALA A 127 -7.42 -3.50 -7.83
CA ALA A 127 -8.00 -4.84 -7.71
C ALA A 127 -6.89 -5.90 -7.76
N ASN A 128 -7.00 -6.89 -6.88
CA ASN A 128 -6.11 -8.07 -6.92
C ASN A 128 -6.62 -9.10 -7.94
N ASP A 129 -6.71 -8.67 -9.20
CA ASP A 129 -7.29 -9.41 -10.32
C ASP A 129 -6.57 -9.02 -11.61
N SER A 130 -6.03 -10.02 -12.31
CA SER A 130 -5.20 -9.83 -13.51
C SER A 130 -5.96 -9.15 -14.66
N ASP A 131 -7.23 -9.51 -14.85
CA ASP A 131 -8.06 -8.93 -15.92
C ASP A 131 -8.37 -7.46 -15.62
N LYS A 132 -8.62 -7.12 -14.36
CA LYS A 132 -8.80 -5.74 -13.93
C LYS A 132 -7.53 -4.91 -14.09
N LYS A 133 -6.37 -5.47 -13.77
CA LYS A 133 -5.07 -4.80 -14.00
C LYS A 133 -4.82 -4.57 -15.50
N GLN A 134 -5.24 -5.50 -16.35
CA GLN A 134 -5.20 -5.31 -17.80
C GLN A 134 -6.11 -4.15 -18.23
N ILE A 135 -7.35 -4.10 -17.75
CA ILE A 135 -8.28 -2.99 -18.01
C ILE A 135 -7.69 -1.65 -17.52
N ALA A 136 -7.04 -1.62 -16.36
CA ALA A 136 -6.38 -0.42 -15.85
C ALA A 136 -5.30 0.07 -16.82
N LEU A 137 -4.46 -0.85 -17.30
CA LEU A 137 -3.41 -0.54 -18.26
C LEU A 137 -3.98 -0.02 -19.58
N GLU A 138 -5.05 -0.62 -20.10
CA GLU A 138 -5.76 -0.13 -21.30
C GLU A 138 -6.28 1.30 -21.12
N LYS A 139 -6.91 1.58 -19.99
CA LYS A 139 -7.46 2.91 -19.68
C LYS A 139 -6.39 3.99 -19.60
N ILE A 140 -5.28 3.72 -18.90
CA ILE A 140 -4.19 4.69 -18.80
C ILE A 140 -3.44 4.85 -20.13
N TRP A 141 -3.34 3.79 -20.92
CA TRP A 141 -2.83 3.84 -22.28
C TRP A 141 -3.69 4.73 -23.18
N ASP A 142 -5.01 4.56 -23.15
CA ASP A 142 -5.94 5.42 -23.88
C ASP A 142 -5.80 6.89 -23.49
N THR A 143 -5.54 7.14 -22.18
CA THR A 143 -5.29 8.48 -21.65
C THR A 143 -4.01 9.07 -22.27
N PHE A 144 -2.93 8.31 -22.35
CA PHE A 144 -1.68 8.72 -22.99
C PHE A 144 -1.87 9.00 -24.49
N GLU A 145 -2.60 8.14 -25.19
CA GLU A 145 -2.91 8.35 -26.61
C GLU A 145 -3.73 9.62 -26.84
N ARG A 146 -4.70 9.89 -25.96
CA ARG A 146 -5.52 11.10 -26.03
C ARG A 146 -4.71 12.35 -25.68
N LEU A 147 -3.83 12.26 -24.70
CA LEU A 147 -2.94 13.36 -24.31
C LEU A 147 -2.06 13.80 -25.50
N LYS A 148 -1.64 12.89 -26.36
CA LYS A 148 -0.87 13.20 -27.59
C LYS A 148 -1.66 14.03 -28.61
N THR A 149 -2.97 14.16 -28.46
CA THR A 149 -3.84 14.94 -29.35
C THR A 149 -4.38 16.22 -28.73
N ILE A 150 -3.90 16.62 -27.55
CA ILE A 150 -4.44 17.75 -26.78
C ILE A 150 -4.30 19.10 -27.50
N TYR A 151 -3.33 19.23 -28.40
CA TYR A 151 -3.08 20.43 -29.22
C TYR A 151 -3.59 20.31 -30.68
N GLY A 152 -4.27 19.23 -31.04
CA GLY A 152 -4.84 19.05 -32.36
C GLY A 152 -4.88 17.61 -32.85
N GLU A 153 -5.55 17.40 -33.99
CA GLU A 153 -5.80 16.05 -34.53
C GLU A 153 -4.53 15.38 -35.10
N ASP A 154 -3.56 16.16 -35.58
CA ASP A 154 -2.25 15.65 -35.98
C ASP A 154 -1.47 15.23 -34.74
N LYS A 155 -1.57 13.94 -34.40
CA LYS A 155 -0.98 13.34 -33.24
C LYS A 155 0.52 13.61 -33.09
N LYS A 156 1.27 13.60 -34.19
CA LYS A 156 2.72 13.83 -34.22
C LYS A 156 3.05 15.28 -33.87
N ASN A 157 2.41 16.23 -34.53
CA ASN A 157 2.61 17.65 -34.27
C ASN A 157 2.10 18.07 -32.88
N SER A 158 0.95 17.54 -32.46
CA SER A 158 0.38 17.80 -31.14
C SER A 158 1.30 17.29 -30.03
N ALA A 159 1.87 16.08 -30.16
CA ALA A 159 2.83 15.55 -29.18
C ALA A 159 4.11 16.40 -29.12
N ILE A 160 4.63 16.90 -30.24
CA ILE A 160 5.78 17.81 -30.27
C ILE A 160 5.44 19.13 -29.52
N GLN A 161 4.25 19.69 -29.74
CA GLN A 161 3.80 20.90 -29.03
C GLN A 161 3.68 20.65 -27.54
N LEU A 162 3.10 19.52 -27.13
CA LEU A 162 3.01 19.11 -25.73
C LEU A 162 4.40 19.02 -25.09
N ILE A 163 5.32 18.29 -25.70
CA ILE A 163 6.69 18.13 -25.18
C ILE A 163 7.40 19.48 -25.07
N ASN A 164 7.22 20.37 -26.04
CA ASN A 164 7.78 21.72 -25.97
C ASN A 164 7.20 22.54 -24.81
N ALA A 165 5.88 22.48 -24.61
CA ALA A 165 5.20 23.18 -23.52
C ALA A 165 5.70 22.70 -22.14
N VAL A 166 5.67 21.39 -21.90
CA VAL A 166 6.01 20.81 -20.60
C VAL A 166 7.53 20.81 -20.30
N SER A 167 8.38 20.92 -21.30
CA SER A 167 9.83 21.00 -21.11
C SER A 167 10.33 22.36 -20.62
N LYS A 168 9.49 23.41 -20.62
CA LYS A 168 9.81 24.77 -20.15
C LYS A 168 11.17 25.28 -20.67
N ASN A 169 11.42 25.14 -21.95
CA ASN A 169 12.68 25.52 -22.62
C ASN A 169 13.95 24.75 -22.20
N SER A 170 13.85 23.73 -21.36
CA SER A 170 14.97 22.88 -21.00
C SER A 170 15.26 21.86 -22.13
N LYS A 171 16.36 22.02 -22.82
CA LYS A 171 16.80 21.07 -23.88
C LYS A 171 16.95 19.65 -23.35
N ARG A 172 17.44 19.49 -22.13
CA ARG A 172 17.64 18.17 -21.49
C ARG A 172 16.31 17.50 -21.16
N THR A 173 15.37 18.24 -20.58
CA THR A 173 14.02 17.75 -20.27
C THR A 173 13.28 17.39 -21.56
N LYS A 174 13.36 18.24 -22.59
CA LYS A 174 12.79 17.95 -23.90
C LYS A 174 13.31 16.64 -24.47
N TYR A 175 14.64 16.43 -24.49
CA TYR A 175 15.26 15.21 -24.99
C TYR A 175 14.78 13.96 -24.21
N LEU A 176 14.69 14.06 -22.88
CA LEU A 176 14.18 12.98 -22.04
C LEU A 176 12.73 12.65 -22.38
N LEU A 177 11.86 13.65 -22.50
CA LEU A 177 10.45 13.45 -22.81
C LEU A 177 10.25 12.90 -24.24
N ASP A 178 11.01 13.41 -25.24
CA ASP A 178 10.98 12.87 -26.60
C ASP A 178 11.28 11.37 -26.62
N ASN A 179 12.28 10.92 -25.87
CA ASN A 179 12.63 9.52 -25.77
C ASN A 179 11.54 8.72 -25.03
N GLU A 180 11.00 9.26 -23.94
CA GLU A 180 9.96 8.57 -23.17
C GLU A 180 8.67 8.39 -23.97
N PHE A 181 8.25 9.41 -24.73
CA PHE A 181 7.09 9.31 -25.62
C PHE A 181 7.28 8.29 -26.72
N LYS A 182 8.48 8.20 -27.31
CA LYS A 182 8.82 7.18 -28.32
C LYS A 182 8.82 5.79 -27.73
N GLU A 183 9.51 5.60 -26.61
CA GLU A 183 9.62 4.32 -25.93
C GLU A 183 8.24 3.77 -25.53
N LEU A 184 7.39 4.60 -24.92
CA LEU A 184 6.04 4.19 -24.61
C LEU A 184 5.22 3.87 -25.86
N THR A 185 5.37 4.63 -26.94
CA THR A 185 4.68 4.34 -28.20
C THR A 185 5.13 3.00 -28.78
N ASP A 186 6.43 2.70 -28.72
CA ASP A 186 6.99 1.42 -29.18
C ASP A 186 6.50 0.26 -28.31
N ILE A 187 6.41 0.45 -26.99
CA ILE A 187 5.81 -0.53 -26.08
C ILE A 187 4.36 -0.81 -26.48
N GLY A 188 3.55 0.22 -26.71
CA GLY A 188 2.15 0.04 -27.12
C GLY A 188 1.95 -0.62 -28.47
N ASN A 189 2.92 -0.51 -29.37
CA ASN A 189 2.89 -1.17 -30.68
C ASN A 189 3.36 -2.64 -30.60
N ASN A 190 4.18 -3.00 -29.62
CA ASN A 190 4.80 -4.33 -29.53
C ASN A 190 4.14 -5.24 -28.50
N TYR A 191 3.49 -4.68 -27.47
CA TYR A 191 2.80 -5.46 -26.45
C TYR A 191 1.28 -5.41 -26.61
N GLN A 192 0.61 -6.48 -26.18
CA GLN A 192 -0.85 -6.59 -26.18
C GLN A 192 -1.47 -5.74 -25.06
N ILE A 193 -1.42 -4.40 -25.20
CA ILE A 193 -2.04 -3.49 -24.25
C ILE A 193 -3.55 -3.37 -24.51
N ARG A 194 -3.98 -3.19 -25.75
CA ARG A 194 -5.39 -2.93 -26.11
C ARG A 194 -6.10 -4.08 -26.81
N HIS A 195 -5.40 -4.80 -27.67
CA HIS A 195 -6.00 -5.83 -28.51
C HIS A 195 -5.02 -6.98 -28.72
N PHE A 196 -5.59 -8.17 -28.85
CA PHE A 196 -4.85 -9.35 -29.28
C PHE A 196 -4.58 -9.26 -30.80
N GLU A 197 -3.64 -8.43 -31.18
CA GLU A 197 -3.20 -8.34 -32.57
C GLU A 197 -2.13 -9.41 -32.85
N ASN A 198 -2.21 -10.02 -34.06
CA ASN A 198 -1.20 -10.96 -34.49
C ASN A 198 0.15 -10.24 -34.61
N GLY A 199 1.16 -10.73 -33.90
CA GLY A 199 2.52 -10.18 -33.92
C GLY A 199 2.90 -9.33 -32.72
N THR A 200 1.98 -9.08 -31.79
CA THR A 200 2.28 -8.39 -30.51
C THR A 200 2.54 -9.38 -29.39
N GLU A 201 3.44 -9.03 -28.46
CA GLU A 201 3.82 -9.86 -27.32
C GLU A 201 2.83 -9.74 -26.18
N PRO A 202 2.33 -10.85 -25.59
CA PRO A 202 1.46 -10.79 -24.42
C PRO A 202 2.23 -10.30 -23.19
N ILE A 203 1.56 -9.53 -22.33
CA ILE A 203 2.12 -9.10 -21.05
C ILE A 203 2.10 -10.27 -20.07
N GLN A 204 3.27 -10.76 -19.70
CA GLN A 204 3.43 -12.06 -19.03
C GLN A 204 3.15 -12.04 -17.52
N SER A 205 3.15 -10.88 -16.85
CA SER A 205 2.96 -10.81 -15.40
C SER A 205 2.22 -9.55 -14.96
N ASP A 206 1.53 -9.66 -13.83
CA ASP A 206 0.86 -8.54 -13.19
C ASP A 206 1.84 -7.46 -12.74
N ALA A 207 3.02 -7.86 -12.25
CA ALA A 207 4.07 -6.91 -11.88
C ALA A 207 4.52 -6.06 -13.06
N PHE A 208 4.59 -6.64 -14.29
CA PHE A 208 4.94 -5.89 -15.48
C PHE A 208 3.78 -4.98 -15.95
N ARG A 209 2.51 -5.44 -15.81
CA ARG A 209 1.33 -4.58 -16.03
C ARG A 209 1.33 -3.37 -15.12
N GLU A 210 1.58 -3.58 -13.82
CA GLU A 210 1.66 -2.50 -12.83
C GLU A 210 2.82 -1.54 -13.14
N TYR A 211 3.99 -2.05 -13.48
CA TYR A 211 5.13 -1.21 -13.89
C TYR A 211 4.77 -0.31 -15.07
N LEU A 212 4.19 -0.86 -16.13
CA LEU A 212 3.77 -0.08 -17.30
C LEU A 212 2.68 0.93 -16.94
N TYR A 213 1.70 0.52 -16.14
CA TYR A 213 0.65 1.40 -15.67
C TYR A 213 1.20 2.63 -14.93
N PHE A 214 2.05 2.43 -13.92
CA PHE A 214 2.62 3.53 -13.14
C PHE A 214 3.59 4.39 -13.94
N ARG A 215 4.32 3.81 -14.87
CA ARG A 215 5.19 4.55 -15.79
C ARG A 215 4.37 5.53 -16.64
N ILE A 216 3.28 5.06 -17.24
CA ILE A 216 2.40 5.89 -18.05
C ILE A 216 1.68 6.93 -17.19
N LEU A 217 1.13 6.52 -16.03
CA LEU A 217 0.45 7.43 -15.11
C LEU A 217 1.36 8.59 -14.67
N SER A 218 2.61 8.29 -14.36
CA SER A 218 3.60 9.31 -13.94
C SER A 218 3.86 10.32 -15.05
N LEU A 219 4.04 9.85 -16.30
CA LEU A 219 4.23 10.75 -17.44
C LEU A 219 3.00 11.61 -17.73
N VAL A 220 1.81 10.99 -17.74
CA VAL A 220 0.53 11.70 -17.96
C VAL A 220 0.31 12.76 -16.88
N SER A 221 0.51 12.40 -15.60
CA SER A 221 0.36 13.32 -14.48
C SER A 221 1.32 14.49 -14.57
N TYR A 222 2.58 14.24 -14.89
CA TYR A 222 3.59 15.27 -15.09
C TYR A 222 3.16 16.23 -16.22
N CYS A 223 2.78 15.70 -17.38
CA CYS A 223 2.35 16.54 -18.50
C CYS A 223 1.15 17.41 -18.13
N ILE A 224 0.13 16.86 -17.46
CA ILE A 224 -1.05 17.61 -17.04
C ILE A 224 -0.68 18.71 -16.04
N SER A 225 0.22 18.45 -15.08
CA SER A 225 0.63 19.44 -14.10
C SER A 225 1.40 20.62 -14.70
N GLU A 226 2.06 20.42 -15.84
CA GLU A 226 2.91 21.44 -16.48
C GLU A 226 2.16 22.27 -17.53
N ILE A 227 1.01 21.78 -18.03
CA ILE A 227 0.19 22.50 -19.02
C ILE A 227 -0.98 23.29 -18.39
N ASN A 228 -1.28 23.05 -17.11
CA ASN A 228 -2.24 23.85 -16.33
C ASN A 228 -1.50 25.01 -15.65
#